data_a2d4a7a5340fd94cd449a9d4e8c0324a
#
_entry.id   a2d4a7a5340fd94cd449a9d4e8c0324a
#
_cell.length_a   1.000
_cell.length_b   1.000
_cell.length_c   1.000
_cell.angle_alpha   90.00
_cell.angle_beta   90.00
_cell.angle_gamma   90.00
#
_symmetry.space_group_name_H-M   'P 1'
#
loop_
_entity.id
_entity.type
_entity.pdbx_description
1 polymer ?
#
loop_
_entity_poly.entity_id
_entity_poly.type
_entity_poly.pdbx_seq_one_letter_code
_entity_poly.pdbx_strand_id
1 'polypeptide(L)'
;YDDQERKYDISKAEVTKDFPLSEGDWVDLTVPANTTEDPIPAIAMEVTASMLEQSMDPVADGTVKDVASDSMTLEVDGEDYKVLTGNAYVVGKDGIQAGAAAEVTYLGDLDDEPLAIKIVMDDAKDTDEAQIDAFVGKVAQLGEDGDHIVLEAQTGDFFTFVSGDTDFSQYAEGDTLQIQYDGYINNKKIQIVKITKK
;
A
#
# COMPACT_ATOMS: atom_id res chain seq x y z
N TYR A 1 -11.77 22.61 -21.25
CA TYR A 1 -12.15 21.19 -20.98
C TYR A 1 -13.45 20.97 -21.74
N ASP A 2 -13.45 20.10 -22.75
CA ASP A 2 -14.68 19.58 -23.34
C ASP A 2 -14.81 18.13 -22.81
N ASP A 3 -15.94 17.76 -22.27
CA ASP A 3 -16.23 16.41 -21.73
C ASP A 3 -16.42 15.38 -22.87
N GLN A 4 -15.55 15.41 -23.90
CA GLN A 4 -15.61 14.50 -25.04
C GLN A 4 -14.58 13.41 -24.91
N GLU A 5 -15.00 12.16 -24.95
CA GLU A 5 -14.11 11.03 -25.14
C GLU A 5 -13.39 11.13 -26.48
N ARG A 6 -12.07 11.01 -26.47
CA ARG A 6 -11.23 10.99 -27.65
C ARG A 6 -10.30 9.79 -27.62
N LYS A 7 -10.04 9.20 -28.77
CA LYS A 7 -9.10 8.09 -28.91
C LYS A 7 -7.79 8.60 -29.48
N TYR A 8 -6.71 8.19 -28.84
CA TYR A 8 -5.35 8.54 -29.25
C TYR A 8 -4.57 7.26 -29.57
N ASP A 9 -3.78 7.29 -30.66
CA ASP A 9 -2.81 6.25 -30.98
C ASP A 9 -1.45 6.66 -30.45
N ILE A 10 -1.01 5.97 -29.39
CA ILE A 10 0.28 6.20 -28.72
C ILE A 10 1.37 5.21 -29.19
N SER A 11 1.09 4.35 -30.16
CA SER A 11 2.01 3.27 -30.58
C SER A 11 3.37 3.77 -31.10
N LYS A 12 3.44 5.03 -31.53
CA LYS A 12 4.65 5.69 -32.03
C LYS A 12 5.06 6.91 -31.22
N ALA A 13 4.34 7.20 -30.14
CA ALA A 13 4.64 8.32 -29.26
C ALA A 13 5.91 8.07 -28.45
N GLU A 14 6.68 9.13 -28.20
CA GLU A 14 7.68 9.11 -27.15
C GLU A 14 6.96 9.17 -25.80
N VAL A 15 7.11 8.12 -24.97
CA VAL A 15 6.39 7.98 -23.70
C VAL A 15 7.33 8.20 -22.54
N THR A 16 7.05 9.24 -21.74
CA THR A 16 7.72 9.52 -20.47
C THR A 16 6.83 9.10 -19.31
N LYS A 17 7.29 8.17 -18.50
CA LYS A 17 6.58 7.63 -17.33
C LYS A 17 7.52 6.94 -16.36
N ASP A 18 7.23 7.01 -15.08
CA ASP A 18 7.97 6.30 -14.02
C ASP A 18 7.31 4.95 -13.67
N PHE A 19 5.99 4.83 -13.89
CA PHE A 19 5.19 3.63 -13.61
C PHE A 19 4.52 3.07 -14.87
N PRO A 20 4.10 1.80 -14.89
CA PRO A 20 3.26 1.26 -15.96
C PRO A 20 1.98 2.07 -16.14
N LEU A 21 1.55 2.26 -17.40
CA LEU A 21 0.29 2.94 -17.68
C LEU A 21 -0.90 2.17 -17.12
N SER A 22 -1.79 2.89 -16.46
CA SER A 22 -3.00 2.37 -15.83
C SER A 22 -4.23 3.20 -16.22
N GLU A 23 -5.39 2.58 -16.17
CA GLU A 23 -6.65 3.30 -16.34
C GLU A 23 -6.81 4.33 -15.22
N GLY A 24 -7.13 5.56 -15.60
CA GLY A 24 -7.25 6.69 -14.69
C GLY A 24 -6.01 7.57 -14.57
N ASP A 25 -4.87 7.17 -15.18
CA ASP A 25 -3.68 8.04 -15.23
C ASP A 25 -4.00 9.37 -15.92
N TRP A 26 -3.42 10.44 -15.39
CA TRP A 26 -3.46 11.75 -16.04
C TRP A 26 -2.23 11.89 -16.92
N VAL A 27 -2.48 12.32 -18.17
CA VAL A 27 -1.42 12.41 -19.17
C VAL A 27 -1.51 13.72 -19.96
N ASP A 28 -0.34 14.27 -20.29
CA ASP A 28 -0.21 15.33 -21.26
C ASP A 28 0.17 14.74 -22.63
N LEU A 29 -0.61 15.04 -23.65
CA LEU A 29 -0.41 14.54 -25.01
C LEU A 29 0.02 15.66 -25.96
N THR A 30 1.10 15.43 -26.68
CA THR A 30 1.47 16.24 -27.85
C THR A 30 0.98 15.58 -29.12
N VAL A 31 0.15 16.28 -29.87
CA VAL A 31 -0.44 15.78 -31.13
C VAL A 31 -0.11 16.69 -32.30
N PRO A 32 -0.10 16.20 -33.56
CA PRO A 32 0.11 17.04 -34.75
C PRO A 32 -1.01 18.09 -34.88
N ALA A 33 -0.63 19.30 -35.28
CA ALA A 33 -1.61 20.33 -35.57
C ALA A 33 -2.50 19.93 -36.76
N ASN A 34 -3.81 20.22 -36.65
CA ASN A 34 -4.82 20.00 -37.70
C ASN A 34 -4.98 18.54 -38.17
N THR A 35 -4.68 17.55 -37.29
CA THR A 35 -4.98 16.14 -37.62
C THR A 35 -6.49 15.91 -37.68
N THR A 36 -6.90 15.08 -38.65
CA THR A 36 -8.29 14.60 -38.82
C THR A 36 -8.38 13.10 -38.67
N GLU A 37 -7.29 12.45 -38.24
CA GLU A 37 -7.21 11.01 -38.03
C GLU A 37 -7.99 10.58 -36.77
N ASP A 38 -8.57 9.38 -36.80
CA ASP A 38 -9.24 8.74 -35.68
C ASP A 38 -8.81 7.27 -35.64
N PRO A 39 -8.06 6.82 -34.62
CA PRO A 39 -7.57 7.57 -33.46
C PRO A 39 -6.54 8.66 -33.81
N ILE A 40 -6.51 9.71 -33.00
CA ILE A 40 -5.56 10.83 -33.17
C ILE A 40 -4.13 10.33 -32.87
N PRO A 41 -3.15 10.44 -33.80
CA PRO A 41 -1.78 10.02 -33.49
C PRO A 41 -1.13 10.98 -32.51
N ALA A 42 -0.56 10.44 -31.44
CA ALA A 42 0.26 11.21 -30.50
C ALA A 42 1.74 11.20 -30.93
N ILE A 43 2.42 12.32 -30.77
CA ILE A 43 3.87 12.49 -30.98
C ILE A 43 4.62 12.17 -29.68
N ALA A 44 4.10 12.68 -28.55
CA ALA A 44 4.65 12.42 -27.24
C ALA A 44 3.51 12.31 -26.20
N MET A 45 3.78 11.60 -25.12
CA MET A 45 2.92 11.45 -23.96
C MET A 45 3.78 11.51 -22.70
N GLU A 46 3.37 12.32 -21.75
CA GLU A 46 3.94 12.38 -20.41
C GLU A 46 2.86 12.03 -19.39
N VAL A 47 3.14 11.07 -18.49
CA VAL A 47 2.25 10.76 -17.37
C VAL A 47 2.52 11.78 -16.28
N THR A 48 1.53 12.63 -16.00
CA THR A 48 1.63 13.71 -15.01
C THR A 48 1.10 13.31 -13.63
N ALA A 49 0.23 12.28 -13.57
CA ALA A 49 -0.17 11.65 -12.32
C ALA A 49 -0.51 10.18 -12.60
N SER A 50 0.17 9.26 -11.92
CA SER A 50 -0.04 7.83 -12.03
C SER A 50 -1.04 7.35 -10.98
N MET A 51 -2.06 6.59 -11.40
CA MET A 51 -2.97 5.93 -10.48
C MET A 51 -2.29 4.84 -9.68
N LEU A 52 -1.29 4.18 -10.26
CA LEU A 52 -0.50 3.17 -9.57
C LEU A 52 0.32 3.82 -8.44
N GLU A 53 1.04 4.90 -8.72
CA GLU A 53 1.78 5.66 -7.70
C GLU A 53 0.87 6.14 -6.56
N GLN A 54 -0.30 6.70 -6.88
CA GLN A 54 -1.27 7.16 -5.88
C GLN A 54 -1.88 6.02 -5.05
N SER A 55 -1.80 4.79 -5.52
CA SER A 55 -2.28 3.61 -4.78
C SER A 55 -1.21 2.95 -3.92
N MET A 56 0.07 3.33 -4.08
CA MET A 56 1.17 2.79 -3.27
C MET A 56 1.05 3.27 -1.83
N ASP A 57 1.34 2.35 -0.90
CA ASP A 57 1.41 2.71 0.50
C ASP A 57 2.68 3.55 0.76
N PRO A 58 2.60 4.69 1.46
CA PRO A 58 3.74 5.54 1.72
C PRO A 58 4.77 4.87 2.63
N VAL A 59 6.05 5.23 2.43
CA VAL A 59 7.18 4.69 3.18
C VAL A 59 7.99 5.83 3.78
N ALA A 60 8.46 5.67 5.02
CA ALA A 60 9.39 6.57 5.68
C ALA A 60 10.59 5.81 6.25
N ASP A 61 11.79 6.31 5.99
CA ASP A 61 13.03 5.87 6.63
C ASP A 61 13.34 6.76 7.83
N GLY A 62 13.61 6.15 8.96
CA GLY A 62 13.89 6.91 10.17
C GLY A 62 14.61 6.14 11.26
N THR A 63 14.86 6.83 12.37
CA THR A 63 15.41 6.23 13.59
C THR A 63 14.32 6.11 14.64
N VAL A 64 14.11 4.92 15.19
CA VAL A 64 13.18 4.71 16.30
C VAL A 64 13.74 5.37 17.56
N LYS A 65 13.05 6.36 18.13
CA LYS A 65 13.46 7.07 19.36
C LYS A 65 12.93 6.42 20.62
N ASP A 66 11.66 6.01 20.57
CA ASP A 66 10.97 5.41 21.71
C ASP A 66 9.97 4.36 21.24
N VAL A 67 9.68 3.37 22.08
CA VAL A 67 8.75 2.27 21.77
C VAL A 67 7.78 2.11 22.93
N ALA A 68 6.48 2.22 22.63
CA ALA A 68 5.38 1.91 23.54
C ALA A 68 4.71 0.57 23.15
N SER A 69 3.63 0.21 23.83
CA SER A 69 2.93 -1.07 23.60
C SER A 69 2.27 -1.18 22.20
N ASP A 70 1.82 -0.05 21.66
CA ASP A 70 1.00 0.04 20.45
C ASP A 70 1.38 1.21 19.54
N SER A 71 2.50 1.86 19.84
CA SER A 71 3.05 2.98 19.08
C SER A 71 4.56 3.07 19.25
N MET A 72 5.20 3.84 18.39
CA MET A 72 6.60 4.23 18.49
C MET A 72 6.76 5.71 18.12
N THR A 73 7.88 6.31 18.51
CA THR A 73 8.33 7.59 17.96
C THR A 73 9.41 7.32 16.91
N LEU A 74 9.18 7.76 15.69
CA LEU A 74 10.10 7.68 14.55
C LEU A 74 10.65 9.08 14.26
N GLU A 75 11.98 9.24 14.26
CA GLU A 75 12.62 10.46 13.78
C GLU A 75 12.88 10.34 12.28
N VAL A 76 12.30 11.24 11.50
CA VAL A 76 12.49 11.37 10.06
C VAL A 76 12.97 12.79 9.76
N ASP A 77 14.10 12.94 9.09
CA ASP A 77 14.70 14.24 8.75
C ASP A 77 14.90 15.21 9.95
N GLY A 78 15.04 14.66 11.15
CA GLY A 78 15.26 15.42 12.39
C GLY A 78 13.98 15.87 13.09
N GLU A 79 12.82 15.45 12.63
CA GLU A 79 11.51 15.66 13.26
C GLU A 79 10.96 14.35 13.83
N ASP A 80 10.29 14.41 14.98
CA ASP A 80 9.75 13.25 15.68
C ASP A 80 8.27 13.04 15.35
N TYR A 81 7.92 11.86 14.87
CA TYR A 81 6.57 11.45 14.52
C TYR A 81 6.10 10.29 15.38
N LYS A 82 4.90 10.38 15.93
CA LYS A 82 4.26 9.27 16.62
C LYS A 82 3.56 8.37 15.61
N VAL A 83 3.95 7.10 15.57
CA VAL A 83 3.44 6.10 14.62
C VAL A 83 2.75 4.98 15.41
N LEU A 84 1.51 4.63 15.02
CA LEU A 84 0.75 3.51 15.59
C LEU A 84 1.27 2.18 15.03
N THR A 85 1.53 1.19 15.90
CA THR A 85 2.23 -0.05 15.52
C THR A 85 1.43 -1.33 15.76
N GLY A 86 0.20 -1.23 16.30
CA GLY A 86 -0.61 -2.38 16.69
C GLY A 86 -1.00 -3.32 15.53
N ASN A 87 -0.93 -2.84 14.30
CA ASN A 87 -1.24 -3.61 13.08
C ASN A 87 -0.02 -3.94 12.22
N ALA A 88 1.17 -3.49 12.65
CA ALA A 88 2.36 -3.63 11.84
C ALA A 88 2.84 -5.10 11.75
N TYR A 89 3.22 -5.51 10.55
CA TYR A 89 4.09 -6.65 10.35
C TYR A 89 5.53 -6.22 10.61
N VAL A 90 6.09 -6.67 11.73
CA VAL A 90 7.44 -6.26 12.17
C VAL A 90 8.46 -7.31 11.73
N VAL A 91 9.48 -6.87 11.00
CA VAL A 91 10.63 -7.65 10.54
C VAL A 91 11.89 -7.11 11.22
N GLY A 92 12.39 -7.85 12.18
CA GLY A 92 13.57 -7.50 12.99
C GLY A 92 13.87 -8.62 13.96
N LYS A 93 15.15 -8.88 14.26
CA LYS A 93 15.57 -10.01 15.12
C LYS A 93 14.96 -9.95 16.51
N ASP A 94 14.86 -8.74 17.07
CA ASP A 94 14.38 -8.50 18.42
C ASP A 94 13.15 -7.58 18.45
N GLY A 95 12.37 -7.53 17.32
CA GLY A 95 11.25 -6.63 17.16
C GLY A 95 11.67 -5.17 16.97
N ILE A 96 10.80 -4.22 17.33
CA ILE A 96 11.10 -2.78 17.24
C ILE A 96 12.06 -2.39 18.34
N GLN A 97 13.21 -1.80 17.98
CA GLN A 97 14.26 -1.42 18.91
C GLN A 97 14.51 0.09 18.92
N ALA A 98 14.44 0.72 20.07
CA ALA A 98 14.83 2.13 20.22
C ALA A 98 16.33 2.33 19.90
N GLY A 99 16.64 3.40 19.19
CA GLY A 99 17.98 3.74 18.70
C GLY A 99 18.36 3.06 17.38
N ALA A 100 17.55 2.16 16.84
CA ALA A 100 17.81 1.49 15.55
C ALA A 100 17.12 2.21 14.40
N ALA A 101 17.70 2.08 13.20
CA ALA A 101 17.05 2.54 11.97
C ALA A 101 15.96 1.55 11.52
N ALA A 102 14.90 2.10 10.95
CA ALA A 102 13.78 1.33 10.42
C ALA A 102 13.22 1.99 9.17
N GLU A 103 12.74 1.16 8.24
CA GLU A 103 11.86 1.52 7.16
C GLU A 103 10.41 1.21 7.57
N VAL A 104 9.52 2.16 7.45
CA VAL A 104 8.13 2.06 7.90
C VAL A 104 7.19 2.33 6.75
N THR A 105 6.43 1.32 6.34
CA THR A 105 5.29 1.48 5.43
C THR A 105 4.06 1.79 6.27
N TYR A 106 3.30 2.83 5.92
CA TYR A 106 2.22 3.33 6.76
C TYR A 106 0.99 3.78 5.95
N LEU A 107 -0.10 4.07 6.64
CA LEU A 107 -1.33 4.67 6.10
C LEU A 107 -1.61 5.98 6.84
N GLY A 108 -2.14 6.93 6.10
CA GLY A 108 -2.45 8.27 6.61
C GLY A 108 -1.34 9.28 6.34
N ASP A 109 -1.38 10.38 7.06
CA ASP A 109 -0.37 11.44 6.99
C ASP A 109 0.65 11.23 8.12
N LEU A 110 1.93 11.41 7.82
CA LEU A 110 3.00 11.24 8.81
C LEU A 110 2.82 12.17 10.02
N ASP A 111 2.26 13.36 9.80
CA ASP A 111 1.97 14.37 10.84
C ASP A 111 0.75 14.04 11.71
N ASP A 112 -0.08 13.05 11.34
CA ASP A 112 -1.36 12.74 12.00
C ASP A 112 -1.42 11.30 12.54
N GLU A 113 -0.42 10.91 13.36
CA GLU A 113 -0.32 9.59 13.99
C GLU A 113 -0.63 8.42 13.03
N PRO A 114 0.15 8.24 11.93
CA PRO A 114 -0.13 7.25 10.91
C PRO A 114 -0.11 5.82 11.46
N LEU A 115 -0.85 4.94 10.81
CA LEU A 115 -0.88 3.53 11.11
C LEU A 115 0.24 2.81 10.35
N ALA A 116 1.27 2.31 11.03
CA ALA A 116 2.24 1.41 10.41
C ALA A 116 1.57 0.08 10.03
N ILE A 117 1.80 -0.36 8.80
CA ILE A 117 1.39 -1.68 8.30
C ILE A 117 2.58 -2.63 8.21
N LYS A 118 3.78 -2.10 7.99
CA LYS A 118 5.03 -2.86 7.96
C LYS A 118 6.16 -2.05 8.58
N ILE A 119 7.00 -2.69 9.37
CA ILE A 119 8.20 -2.09 9.95
C ILE A 119 9.35 -3.04 9.70
N VAL A 120 10.35 -2.61 8.95
CA VAL A 120 11.56 -3.37 8.66
C VAL A 120 12.73 -2.71 9.38
N MET A 121 13.29 -3.42 10.38
CA MET A 121 14.48 -2.96 11.09
C MET A 121 15.73 -3.15 10.22
N ASP A 122 16.71 -2.25 10.33
CA ASP A 122 17.95 -2.28 9.52
C ASP A 122 18.70 -3.63 9.61
N ASP A 123 18.60 -4.34 10.74
CA ASP A 123 19.23 -5.65 10.95
C ASP A 123 18.56 -6.81 10.20
N ALA A 124 17.40 -6.56 9.55
CA ALA A 124 16.61 -7.56 8.83
C ALA A 124 16.24 -7.15 7.39
N LYS A 125 16.68 -5.99 6.90
CA LYS A 125 16.29 -5.45 5.58
C LYS A 125 16.64 -6.34 4.38
N ASP A 126 17.68 -7.16 4.50
CA ASP A 126 18.16 -8.04 3.43
C ASP A 126 17.58 -9.47 3.54
N THR A 127 16.55 -9.68 4.37
CA THR A 127 15.91 -11.00 4.56
C THR A 127 14.73 -11.19 3.59
N ASP A 128 14.36 -12.45 3.35
CA ASP A 128 13.17 -12.77 2.55
C ASP A 128 11.88 -12.26 3.22
N GLU A 129 11.85 -12.23 4.55
CA GLU A 129 10.74 -11.69 5.33
C GLU A 129 10.51 -10.20 5.07
N ALA A 130 11.57 -9.42 4.82
CA ALA A 130 11.46 -8.00 4.48
C ALA A 130 10.77 -7.75 3.14
N GLN A 131 10.72 -8.75 2.25
CA GLN A 131 10.02 -8.66 0.96
C GLN A 131 8.54 -9.04 1.04
N ILE A 132 8.05 -9.45 2.21
CA ILE A 132 6.66 -9.85 2.41
C ILE A 132 5.84 -8.64 2.85
N ASP A 133 4.69 -8.42 2.21
CA ASP A 133 3.69 -7.48 2.68
C ASP A 133 2.63 -8.23 3.48
N ALA A 134 2.40 -7.76 4.70
CA ALA A 134 1.44 -8.39 5.59
C ALA A 134 0.80 -7.36 6.53
N PHE A 135 -0.45 -7.61 6.88
CA PHE A 135 -1.23 -6.83 7.82
C PHE A 135 -1.64 -7.69 9.02
N VAL A 136 -1.53 -7.14 10.21
CA VAL A 136 -1.98 -7.79 11.44
C VAL A 136 -3.24 -7.07 11.93
N GLY A 137 -4.34 -7.79 12.10
CA GLY A 137 -5.58 -7.17 12.55
C GLY A 137 -6.52 -8.18 13.20
N LYS A 138 -7.56 -7.64 13.83
CA LYS A 138 -8.61 -8.45 14.46
C LYS A 138 -9.72 -8.70 13.46
N VAL A 139 -10.19 -9.95 13.38
CA VAL A 139 -11.32 -10.30 12.51
C VAL A 139 -12.59 -9.59 12.99
N ALA A 140 -13.09 -8.69 12.16
CA ALA A 140 -14.35 -7.99 12.36
C ALA A 140 -15.51 -8.71 11.68
N GLN A 141 -15.26 -9.33 10.51
CA GLN A 141 -16.28 -10.03 9.75
C GLN A 141 -15.65 -11.11 8.87
N LEU A 142 -16.38 -12.22 8.70
CA LEU A 142 -16.12 -13.23 7.67
C LEU A 142 -17.25 -13.21 6.65
N GLY A 143 -16.90 -13.26 5.35
CA GLY A 143 -17.89 -13.34 4.27
C GLY A 143 -18.71 -14.64 4.37
N GLU A 144 -20.02 -14.54 4.16
CA GLU A 144 -20.94 -15.69 4.26
C GLU A 144 -20.57 -16.78 3.23
N ASP A 145 -20.09 -16.37 2.05
CA ASP A 145 -19.68 -17.28 0.97
C ASP A 145 -18.19 -17.68 1.05
N GLY A 146 -17.46 -17.22 2.09
CA GLY A 146 -16.05 -17.50 2.27
C GLY A 146 -15.15 -16.80 1.23
N ASP A 147 -15.61 -15.72 0.63
CA ASP A 147 -14.91 -14.98 -0.44
C ASP A 147 -14.03 -13.83 0.11
N HIS A 148 -14.32 -13.38 1.33
CA HIS A 148 -13.57 -12.28 1.94
C HIS A 148 -13.50 -12.37 3.46
N ILE A 149 -12.54 -11.65 4.02
CA ILE A 149 -12.38 -11.42 5.46
C ILE A 149 -12.13 -9.94 5.69
N VAL A 150 -12.75 -9.38 6.73
CA VAL A 150 -12.56 -7.98 7.14
C VAL A 150 -11.77 -7.95 8.43
N LEU A 151 -10.66 -7.22 8.44
CA LEU A 151 -9.87 -6.96 9.64
C LEU A 151 -10.07 -5.53 10.11
N GLU A 152 -10.20 -5.39 11.43
CA GLU A 152 -10.23 -4.12 12.14
C GLU A 152 -8.80 -3.71 12.52
N ALA A 153 -8.46 -2.46 12.22
CA ALA A 153 -7.22 -1.82 12.63
C ALA A 153 -7.33 -1.17 14.01
N GLN A 154 -6.20 -0.83 14.58
CA GLN A 154 -6.07 -0.07 15.84
C GLN A 154 -6.79 1.29 15.79
N THR A 155 -6.84 1.91 14.60
CA THR A 155 -7.55 3.16 14.33
C THR A 155 -9.09 3.03 14.33
N GLY A 156 -9.60 1.80 14.26
CA GLY A 156 -11.02 1.50 14.04
C GLY A 156 -11.41 1.42 12.58
N ASP A 157 -10.45 1.55 11.66
CA ASP A 157 -10.68 1.34 10.23
C ASP A 157 -10.78 -0.15 9.89
N PHE A 158 -11.44 -0.44 8.76
CA PHE A 158 -11.69 -1.81 8.30
C PHE A 158 -11.07 -2.05 6.94
N PHE A 159 -10.34 -3.17 6.82
CA PHE A 159 -9.67 -3.59 5.60
C PHE A 159 -10.24 -4.92 5.11
N THR A 160 -10.65 -4.96 3.82
CA THR A 160 -11.24 -6.15 3.21
C THR A 160 -10.21 -6.91 2.39
N PHE A 161 -9.96 -8.13 2.81
CA PHE A 161 -9.07 -9.07 2.13
C PHE A 161 -9.90 -10.12 1.40
N VAL A 162 -9.58 -10.38 0.13
CA VAL A 162 -10.33 -11.30 -0.73
C VAL A 162 -9.49 -12.50 -1.14
N SER A 163 -10.13 -13.65 -1.23
CA SER A 163 -9.51 -14.86 -1.76
C SER A 163 -10.51 -15.67 -2.57
N GLY A 164 -10.05 -16.28 -3.67
CA GLY A 164 -10.89 -17.18 -4.46
C GLY A 164 -11.05 -18.58 -3.86
N ASP A 165 -10.08 -19.05 -3.06
CA ASP A 165 -9.97 -20.47 -2.67
C ASP A 165 -9.62 -20.69 -1.18
N THR A 166 -9.61 -19.65 -0.34
CA THR A 166 -9.25 -19.81 1.08
C THR A 166 -10.46 -20.26 1.89
N ASP A 167 -10.31 -21.36 2.63
CA ASP A 167 -11.29 -21.78 3.62
C ASP A 167 -11.14 -20.95 4.91
N PHE A 168 -12.11 -20.10 5.19
CA PHE A 168 -12.15 -19.27 6.40
C PHE A 168 -12.82 -19.96 7.60
N SER A 169 -13.34 -21.20 7.46
CA SER A 169 -14.08 -21.92 8.53
C SER A 169 -13.28 -22.14 9.81
N GLN A 170 -11.95 -22.07 9.73
CA GLN A 170 -11.05 -22.21 10.88
C GLN A 170 -10.86 -20.91 11.68
N TYR A 171 -11.38 -19.78 11.19
CA TYR A 171 -11.27 -18.46 11.82
C TYR A 171 -12.62 -18.01 12.37
N ALA A 172 -12.60 -17.14 13.37
CA ALA A 172 -13.77 -16.56 13.99
C ALA A 172 -13.61 -15.05 14.18
N GLU A 173 -14.73 -14.34 14.28
CA GLU A 173 -14.74 -12.95 14.71
C GLU A 173 -14.03 -12.79 16.05
N GLY A 174 -13.18 -11.77 16.15
CA GLY A 174 -12.33 -11.54 17.31
C GLY A 174 -10.96 -12.21 17.28
N ASP A 175 -10.70 -13.15 16.37
CA ASP A 175 -9.35 -13.71 16.17
C ASP A 175 -8.39 -12.62 15.70
N THR A 176 -7.13 -12.67 16.13
CA THR A 176 -6.07 -11.85 15.57
C THR A 176 -5.35 -12.63 14.49
N LEU A 177 -5.32 -12.09 13.28
CA LEU A 177 -4.70 -12.71 12.12
C LEU A 177 -3.59 -11.83 11.56
N GLN A 178 -2.59 -12.49 11.01
CA GLN A 178 -1.65 -11.90 10.06
C GLN A 178 -2.00 -12.39 8.68
N ILE A 179 -2.33 -11.46 7.78
CA ILE A 179 -2.62 -11.74 6.37
C ILE A 179 -1.47 -11.22 5.53
N GLN A 180 -0.78 -12.14 4.84
CA GLN A 180 0.12 -11.79 3.74
C GLN A 180 -0.72 -11.52 2.50
N TYR A 181 -0.42 -10.45 1.80
CA TYR A 181 -1.20 -10.00 0.65
C TYR A 181 -0.29 -9.61 -0.52
N ASP A 182 -0.89 -9.46 -1.69
CA ASP A 182 -0.25 -8.93 -2.89
C ASP A 182 -0.87 -7.58 -3.27
N GLY A 183 -0.03 -6.61 -3.62
CA GLY A 183 -0.41 -5.24 -3.94
C GLY A 183 -0.29 -4.29 -2.76
N TYR A 184 -1.13 -3.25 -2.72
CA TYR A 184 -1.10 -2.19 -1.72
C TYR A 184 -2.34 -2.24 -0.84
N ILE A 185 -2.19 -1.96 0.46
CA ILE A 185 -3.31 -2.02 1.41
C ILE A 185 -4.31 -0.88 1.20
N ASN A 186 -3.90 0.21 0.55
CA ASN A 186 -4.77 1.30 0.13
C ASN A 186 -5.82 0.88 -0.93
N ASN A 187 -5.70 -0.31 -1.51
CA ASN A 187 -6.66 -0.84 -2.46
C ASN A 187 -7.97 -1.25 -1.76
N LYS A 188 -9.10 -1.06 -2.44
CA LYS A 188 -10.43 -1.44 -1.91
C LYS A 188 -10.60 -2.94 -1.70
N LYS A 189 -9.84 -3.76 -2.42
CA LYS A 189 -9.82 -5.23 -2.33
C LYS A 189 -8.38 -5.69 -2.39
N ILE A 190 -7.93 -6.33 -1.33
CA ILE A 190 -6.55 -6.76 -1.14
C ILE A 190 -6.51 -8.27 -1.31
N GLN A 191 -5.67 -8.76 -2.24
CA GLN A 191 -5.61 -10.18 -2.55
C GLN A 191 -4.82 -10.94 -1.48
N ILE A 192 -5.42 -11.95 -0.88
CA ILE A 192 -4.77 -12.81 0.12
C ILE A 192 -3.77 -13.75 -0.56
N VAL A 193 -2.57 -13.83 0.02
CA VAL A 193 -1.53 -14.83 -0.29
C VAL A 193 -1.48 -15.91 0.78
N LYS A 194 -1.51 -15.52 2.06
CA LYS A 194 -1.43 -16.45 3.19
C LYS A 194 -2.05 -15.85 4.45
N ILE A 195 -2.65 -16.70 5.27
CA ILE A 195 -3.18 -16.31 6.59
C ILE A 195 -2.46 -17.10 7.68
N THR A 196 -2.14 -16.41 8.78
CA THR A 196 -1.57 -17.01 9.99
C THR A 196 -2.32 -16.48 11.22
N LYS A 197 -2.79 -17.35 12.09
CA LYS A 197 -3.41 -16.95 13.37
C LYS A 197 -2.30 -16.62 14.37
N LYS A 198 -2.43 -15.47 15.05
CA LYS A 198 -1.49 -14.98 16.08
C LYS A 198 -1.91 -15.39 17.47
#